data_4578b764e4c3288cc765e8e044afc193
#
_entry.id   4578b764e4c3288cc765e8e044afc193
#
_cell.length_a   1.000
_cell.length_b   1.000
_cell.length_c   1.000
_cell.angle_alpha   90.00
_cell.angle_beta   90.00
_cell.angle_gamma   90.00
#
_symmetry.space_group_name_H-M   'P 1'
#
loop_
_entity.id
_entity.type
_entity.pdbx_description
1 polymer ?
#
loop_
_entity_poly.entity_id
_entity_poly.type
_entity_poly.pdbx_seq_one_letter_code
_entity_poly.pdbx_strand_id
1 'polypeptide(L)'
;MYIEHIAMYVNDLEKTKAFFEKYFGTSSDSEYYNKTTGFKSYFLTFDGGARLEIMNRPQMEDAGKTMARTGYIHIAFSVGSKEKVDELTEKIIEDGYEVISGPRTTGDGYYESCVVGIEGNQIEITV
;
A
#
# COMPACT_ATOMS: atom_id res chain seq x y z
N MET A 1 21.89 -8.57 3.79
CA MET A 1 20.75 -8.07 4.58
C MET A 1 19.78 -7.46 3.60
N TYR A 2 18.49 -7.71 3.76
CA TYR A 2 17.41 -7.18 2.90
C TYR A 2 16.14 -7.00 3.74
N ILE A 3 15.19 -6.20 3.25
CA ILE A 3 13.87 -6.10 3.89
C ILE A 3 13.06 -7.32 3.49
N GLU A 4 12.69 -8.15 4.45
CA GLU A 4 11.90 -9.36 4.21
C GLU A 4 10.43 -9.03 4.08
N HIS A 5 9.89 -8.23 5.01
CA HIS A 5 8.52 -7.69 4.94
C HIS A 5 8.40 -6.34 5.66
N ILE A 6 7.34 -5.61 5.32
CA ILE A 6 6.82 -4.47 6.05
C ILE A 6 5.43 -4.86 6.54
N ALA A 7 5.04 -4.42 7.73
CA ALA A 7 3.74 -4.76 8.30
C ALA A 7 2.92 -3.49 8.60
N MET A 8 1.59 -3.60 8.40
CA MET A 8 0.66 -2.54 8.74
C MET A 8 -0.62 -3.12 9.35
N TYR A 9 -1.14 -2.45 10.36
CA TYR A 9 -2.50 -2.71 10.85
C TYR A 9 -3.53 -2.03 9.97
N VAL A 10 -4.62 -2.74 9.68
CA VAL A 10 -5.76 -2.26 8.89
C VAL A 10 -7.07 -2.62 9.57
N ASN A 11 -8.10 -1.80 9.37
CA ASN A 11 -9.42 -2.06 9.95
C ASN A 11 -10.17 -3.16 9.19
N ASP A 12 -10.03 -3.20 7.86
CA ASP A 12 -10.68 -4.17 6.99
C ASP A 12 -9.64 -4.94 6.16
N LEU A 13 -9.29 -6.14 6.63
CA LEU A 13 -8.32 -7.01 5.97
C LEU A 13 -8.72 -7.39 4.54
N GLU A 14 -9.99 -7.75 4.32
CA GLU A 14 -10.46 -8.22 3.02
C GLU A 14 -10.47 -7.09 1.98
N LYS A 15 -10.93 -5.89 2.36
CA LYS A 15 -10.88 -4.74 1.46
C LYS A 15 -9.46 -4.32 1.16
N THR A 16 -8.57 -4.34 2.16
CA THR A 16 -7.16 -4.01 1.96
C THR A 16 -6.46 -5.01 1.05
N LYS A 17 -6.70 -6.30 1.26
CA LYS A 17 -6.21 -7.37 0.39
C LYS A 17 -6.68 -7.14 -1.05
N ALA A 18 -7.99 -6.97 -1.26
CA ALA A 18 -8.58 -6.75 -2.58
C ALA A 18 -8.03 -5.49 -3.28
N PHE A 19 -7.73 -4.43 -2.52
CA PHE A 19 -7.08 -3.23 -3.05
C PHE A 19 -5.70 -3.54 -3.62
N PHE A 20 -4.84 -4.21 -2.88
CA PHE A 20 -3.49 -4.53 -3.35
C PHE A 20 -3.50 -5.57 -4.50
N GLU A 21 -4.41 -6.55 -4.47
CA GLU A 21 -4.60 -7.49 -5.57
C GLU A 21 -5.04 -6.77 -6.86
N LYS A 22 -5.97 -5.83 -6.75
CA LYS A 22 -6.52 -5.08 -7.89
C LYS A 22 -5.51 -4.16 -8.57
N TYR A 23 -4.74 -3.39 -7.78
CA TYR A 23 -3.88 -2.33 -8.31
C TYR A 23 -2.42 -2.74 -8.46
N PHE A 24 -1.94 -3.64 -7.63
CA PHE A 24 -0.53 -4.02 -7.56
C PHE A 24 -0.29 -5.50 -7.89
N GLY A 25 -1.33 -6.24 -8.28
CA GLY A 25 -1.21 -7.61 -8.75
C GLY A 25 -0.64 -8.59 -7.72
N THR A 26 -0.84 -8.31 -6.43
CA THR A 26 -0.32 -9.19 -5.38
C THR A 26 -1.04 -10.53 -5.35
N SER A 27 -0.33 -11.55 -4.90
CA SER A 27 -0.92 -12.79 -4.42
C SER A 27 -0.89 -12.83 -2.90
N SER A 28 -1.88 -13.45 -2.28
CA SER A 28 -1.92 -13.64 -0.84
C SER A 28 -1.90 -15.12 -0.48
N ASP A 29 -1.32 -15.43 0.67
CA ASP A 29 -1.49 -16.73 1.31
C ASP A 29 -2.88 -16.87 1.96
N SER A 30 -3.10 -17.98 2.69
CA SER A 30 -4.30 -18.15 3.51
C SER A 30 -4.25 -17.24 4.74
N GLU A 31 -5.43 -16.77 5.21
CA GLU A 31 -5.53 -16.01 6.45
C GLU A 31 -4.91 -16.80 7.61
N TYR A 32 -3.98 -16.15 8.31
CA TYR A 32 -3.60 -16.59 9.64
C TYR A 32 -4.59 -16.04 10.68
N TYR A 33 -5.09 -16.90 11.55
CA TYR A 33 -5.98 -16.51 12.62
C TYR A 33 -5.57 -17.13 13.96
N ASN A 34 -5.24 -16.28 14.93
CA ASN A 34 -4.99 -16.68 16.30
C ASN A 34 -6.28 -16.57 17.13
N LYS A 35 -6.88 -17.72 17.43
CA LYS A 35 -8.17 -17.80 18.16
C LYS A 35 -8.10 -17.26 19.58
N THR A 36 -6.94 -17.27 20.21
CA THR A 36 -6.75 -16.79 21.58
C THR A 36 -6.72 -15.27 21.66
N THR A 37 -6.03 -14.63 20.71
CA THR A 37 -5.81 -13.18 20.71
C THR A 37 -6.77 -12.42 19.78
N GLY A 38 -7.43 -13.13 18.85
CA GLY A 38 -8.21 -12.52 17.77
C GLY A 38 -7.36 -11.90 16.66
N PHE A 39 -6.03 -12.05 16.71
CA PHE A 39 -5.12 -11.54 15.69
C PHE A 39 -5.32 -12.27 14.36
N LYS A 40 -5.33 -11.51 13.27
CA LYS A 40 -5.43 -12.01 11.90
C LYS A 40 -4.39 -11.34 11.02
N SER A 41 -3.87 -12.05 10.03
CA SER A 41 -3.01 -11.45 9.01
C SER A 41 -3.06 -12.19 7.67
N TYR A 42 -2.66 -11.45 6.62
CA TYR A 42 -2.25 -11.97 5.32
C TYR A 42 -0.86 -11.46 4.97
N PHE A 43 -0.07 -12.28 4.32
CA PHE A 43 1.12 -11.85 3.61
C PHE A 43 0.79 -11.65 2.13
N LEU A 44 1.03 -10.44 1.64
CA LEU A 44 0.89 -10.08 0.23
C LEU A 44 2.26 -10.16 -0.42
N THR A 45 2.35 -10.95 -1.50
CA THR A 45 3.58 -11.16 -2.26
C THR A 45 3.47 -10.47 -3.61
N PHE A 46 4.52 -9.73 -3.97
CA PHE A 46 4.70 -9.04 -5.25
C PHE A 46 5.62 -9.88 -6.15
N ASP A 47 5.83 -9.44 -7.39
CA ASP A 47 6.75 -10.11 -8.34
C ASP A 47 8.22 -10.11 -7.86
N GLY A 48 8.54 -9.28 -6.88
CA GLY A 48 9.85 -9.21 -6.25
C GLY A 48 9.88 -8.24 -5.08
N GLY A 49 11.01 -8.17 -4.39
CA GLY A 49 11.20 -7.29 -3.24
C GLY A 49 10.63 -7.84 -1.94
N ALA A 50 10.31 -6.93 -1.02
CA ALA A 50 9.75 -7.26 0.29
C ALA A 50 8.26 -7.62 0.18
N ARG A 51 7.78 -8.48 1.08
CA ARG A 51 6.35 -8.74 1.25
C ARG A 51 5.69 -7.64 2.06
N LEU A 52 4.37 -7.54 1.96
CA LEU A 52 3.56 -6.68 2.84
C LEU A 52 2.67 -7.58 3.72
N GLU A 53 2.83 -7.49 5.04
CA GLU A 53 1.92 -8.11 5.99
C GLU A 53 0.83 -7.12 6.35
N ILE A 54 -0.42 -7.46 6.05
CA ILE A 54 -1.58 -6.70 6.53
C ILE A 54 -2.19 -7.44 7.71
N MET A 55 -2.43 -6.71 8.79
CA MET A 55 -2.80 -7.29 10.08
C MET A 55 -4.05 -6.62 10.66
N ASN A 56 -4.77 -7.38 11.46
CA ASN A 56 -5.88 -6.89 12.26
C ASN A 56 -5.89 -7.55 13.64
N ARG A 57 -6.36 -6.85 14.64
CA ARG A 57 -6.59 -7.38 15.99
C ARG A 57 -7.70 -6.61 16.70
N PRO A 58 -8.38 -7.20 17.70
CA PRO A 58 -9.31 -6.46 18.53
C PRO A 58 -8.65 -5.25 19.23
N GLN A 59 -9.42 -4.20 19.46
CA GLN A 59 -9.00 -3.02 20.24
C GLN A 59 -7.82 -2.23 19.63
N MET A 60 -7.81 -2.08 18.31
CA MET A 60 -6.88 -1.17 17.66
C MET A 60 -7.34 0.28 17.82
N GLU A 61 -6.38 1.18 17.94
CA GLU A 61 -6.61 2.62 17.88
C GLU A 61 -6.20 3.14 16.51
N ASP A 62 -7.07 3.96 15.88
CA ASP A 62 -6.71 4.66 14.65
C ASP A 62 -5.73 5.78 14.96
N ALA A 63 -4.50 5.64 14.47
CA ALA A 63 -3.53 6.72 14.47
C ALA A 63 -3.92 7.77 13.43
N GLY A 64 -3.83 9.05 13.79
CA GLY A 64 -4.02 10.16 12.85
C GLY A 64 -3.04 10.05 11.67
N LYS A 65 -3.56 10.11 10.44
CA LYS A 65 -2.77 9.99 9.19
C LYS A 65 -2.57 11.35 8.55
N THR A 66 -1.96 12.30 9.30
CA THR A 66 -1.61 13.61 8.75
C THR A 66 -0.57 13.48 7.64
N MET A 67 -0.68 14.36 6.63
CA MET A 67 0.17 14.34 5.42
C MET A 67 1.66 14.50 5.70
N ALA A 68 2.02 15.23 6.75
CA ALA A 68 3.41 15.41 7.18
C ALA A 68 3.53 15.00 8.64
N ARG A 69 4.21 13.91 8.90
CA ARG A 69 4.45 13.37 10.23
C ARG A 69 5.77 12.62 10.30
N THR A 70 6.29 12.43 11.49
CA THR A 70 7.45 11.55 11.71
C THR A 70 7.05 10.07 11.56
N GLY A 71 8.00 9.19 11.25
CA GLY A 71 7.79 7.76 11.04
C GLY A 71 7.54 7.40 9.59
N TYR A 72 7.06 6.19 9.35
CA TYR A 72 6.72 5.74 7.98
C TYR A 72 5.58 6.58 7.41
N ILE A 73 5.76 7.07 6.18
CA ILE A 73 4.78 7.94 5.52
C ILE A 73 4.12 7.28 4.32
N HIS A 74 4.87 6.63 3.45
CA HIS A 74 4.36 5.91 2.29
C HIS A 74 5.11 4.60 2.05
N ILE A 75 4.52 3.75 1.22
CA ILE A 75 5.18 2.63 0.56
C ILE A 75 5.27 3.00 -0.92
N ALA A 76 6.47 2.90 -1.51
CA ALA A 76 6.69 3.14 -2.92
C ALA A 76 6.71 1.83 -3.70
N PHE A 77 5.99 1.79 -4.83
CA PHE A 77 5.94 0.67 -5.76
C PHE A 77 6.52 1.07 -7.11
N SER A 78 7.58 0.39 -7.53
CA SER A 78 8.10 0.52 -8.90
C SER A 78 7.23 -0.30 -9.85
N VAL A 79 6.68 0.36 -10.86
CA VAL A 79 5.83 -0.26 -11.89
C VAL A 79 6.53 -0.42 -13.24
N GLY A 80 7.77 0.04 -13.33
CA GLY A 80 8.73 -0.24 -14.40
C GLY A 80 8.65 0.68 -15.62
N SER A 81 7.67 1.57 -15.76
CA SER A 81 7.66 2.59 -16.82
C SER A 81 6.79 3.79 -16.47
N LYS A 82 7.01 4.92 -17.13
CA LYS A 82 6.20 6.14 -16.98
C LYS A 82 4.75 5.91 -17.38
N GLU A 83 4.54 5.19 -18.47
CA GLU A 83 3.21 4.85 -18.98
C GLU A 83 2.40 4.07 -17.94
N LYS A 84 3.04 3.13 -17.24
CA LYS A 84 2.39 2.38 -16.15
C LYS A 84 2.11 3.23 -14.92
N VAL A 85 2.97 4.21 -14.61
CA VAL A 85 2.68 5.18 -13.55
C VAL A 85 1.42 5.96 -13.89
N ASP A 86 1.33 6.46 -15.13
CA ASP A 86 0.17 7.23 -15.61
C ASP A 86 -1.12 6.38 -15.59
N GLU A 87 -1.08 5.20 -16.21
CA GLU A 87 -2.23 4.28 -16.30
C GLU A 87 -2.75 3.85 -14.93
N LEU A 88 -1.85 3.49 -14.00
CA LEU A 88 -2.26 3.06 -12.67
C LEU A 88 -2.81 4.22 -11.84
N THR A 89 -2.20 5.40 -11.97
CA THR A 89 -2.68 6.60 -11.28
C THR A 89 -4.07 6.98 -11.79
N GLU A 90 -4.30 6.98 -13.10
CA GLU A 90 -5.61 7.27 -13.70
C GLU A 90 -6.68 6.28 -13.22
N LYS A 91 -6.37 4.99 -13.23
CA LYS A 91 -7.28 3.95 -12.73
C LYS A 91 -7.66 4.15 -11.25
N ILE A 92 -6.71 4.55 -10.41
CA ILE A 92 -6.95 4.83 -8.99
C ILE A 92 -7.85 6.06 -8.82
N ILE A 93 -7.65 7.10 -9.64
CA ILE A 93 -8.52 8.31 -9.68
C ILE A 93 -9.94 7.92 -10.10
N GLU A 94 -10.11 7.15 -11.18
CA GLU A 94 -11.42 6.70 -11.68
C GLU A 94 -12.21 5.91 -10.62
N ASP A 95 -11.53 5.18 -9.78
CA ASP A 95 -12.12 4.44 -8.65
C ASP A 95 -12.38 5.32 -7.40
N GLY A 96 -12.13 6.64 -7.48
CA GLY A 96 -12.49 7.63 -6.47
C GLY A 96 -11.45 7.89 -5.39
N TYR A 97 -10.21 7.44 -5.57
CA TYR A 97 -9.10 7.74 -4.65
C TYR A 97 -8.47 9.10 -4.96
N GLU A 98 -7.95 9.76 -3.93
CA GLU A 98 -7.31 11.07 -4.04
C GLU A 98 -5.86 10.95 -4.51
N VAL A 99 -5.42 11.86 -5.39
CA VAL A 99 -4.01 12.03 -5.76
C VAL A 99 -3.44 13.23 -5.01
N ILE A 100 -2.35 13.01 -4.28
CA ILE A 100 -1.63 14.04 -3.55
C ILE A 100 -0.74 14.84 -4.50
N SER A 101 -0.04 14.12 -5.38
CA SER A 101 0.86 14.73 -6.37
C SER A 101 1.13 13.82 -7.56
N GLY A 102 1.45 14.42 -8.70
CA GLY A 102 1.84 13.70 -9.92
C GLY A 102 0.66 13.19 -10.76
N PRO A 103 0.94 12.37 -11.79
CA PRO A 103 2.28 11.96 -12.25
C PRO A 103 3.17 13.14 -12.67
N ARG A 104 4.42 13.14 -12.24
CA ARG A 104 5.40 14.19 -12.58
C ARG A 104 6.84 13.69 -12.42
N THR A 105 7.79 14.39 -13.03
CA THR A 105 9.20 14.21 -12.69
C THR A 105 9.53 15.07 -11.47
N THR A 106 10.10 14.45 -10.44
CA THR A 106 10.54 15.11 -9.21
C THR A 106 11.87 15.85 -9.42
N GLY A 107 12.25 16.71 -8.47
CA GLY A 107 13.49 17.46 -8.52
C GLY A 107 14.75 16.60 -8.49
N ASP A 108 14.68 15.38 -7.97
CA ASP A 108 15.73 14.36 -7.94
C ASP A 108 15.66 13.35 -9.11
N GLY A 109 14.70 13.57 -10.03
CA GLY A 109 14.66 12.88 -11.33
C GLY A 109 13.76 11.65 -11.40
N TYR A 110 13.05 11.29 -10.35
CA TYR A 110 12.08 10.19 -10.40
C TYR A 110 10.80 10.62 -11.11
N TYR A 111 10.21 9.69 -11.85
CA TYR A 111 8.87 9.88 -12.39
C TYR A 111 7.88 9.11 -11.55
N GLU A 112 6.98 9.83 -10.89
CA GLU A 112 6.11 9.25 -9.87
C GLU A 112 4.79 9.98 -9.70
N SER A 113 3.86 9.31 -9.04
CA SER A 113 2.68 9.90 -8.40
C SER A 113 2.58 9.44 -6.95
N CYS A 114 1.90 10.22 -6.14
CA CYS A 114 1.55 9.85 -4.77
C CYS A 114 0.04 9.93 -4.60
N VAL A 115 -0.56 8.86 -4.10
CA VAL A 115 -2.01 8.72 -3.92
C VAL A 115 -2.36 8.42 -2.46
N VAL A 116 -3.58 8.77 -2.06
CA VAL A 116 -4.18 8.31 -0.81
C VAL A 116 -4.92 7.00 -1.11
N GLY A 117 -4.30 5.88 -0.78
CA GLY A 117 -4.87 4.56 -1.02
C GLY A 117 -5.83 4.11 0.08
N ILE A 118 -5.95 2.79 0.20
CA ILE A 118 -6.88 2.15 1.14
C ILE A 118 -6.64 2.63 2.58
N GLU A 119 -7.70 2.91 3.29
CA GLU A 119 -7.70 3.42 4.68
C GLU A 119 -6.83 4.66 4.91
N GLY A 120 -6.68 5.53 3.88
CA GLY A 120 -5.94 6.78 3.99
C GLY A 120 -4.42 6.62 4.06
N ASN A 121 -3.87 5.48 3.68
CA ASN A 121 -2.44 5.27 3.60
C ASN A 121 -1.87 5.87 2.32
N GLN A 122 -0.74 6.57 2.44
CA GLN A 122 -0.07 7.12 1.27
C GLN A 122 0.68 6.03 0.52
N ILE A 123 0.54 6.04 -0.80
CA ILE A 123 1.20 5.10 -1.71
C ILE A 123 1.86 5.91 -2.81
N GLU A 124 3.14 5.67 -3.03
CA GLU A 124 3.89 6.23 -4.15
C GLU A 124 3.98 5.19 -5.27
N ILE A 125 3.75 5.63 -6.50
CA ILE A 125 3.84 4.81 -7.71
C ILE A 125 4.95 5.42 -8.55
N THR A 126 6.02 4.67 -8.76
CA THR A 126 7.24 5.17 -9.41
C THR A 126 7.73 4.22 -10.51
N VAL A 127 8.65 4.71 -11.35
CA VAL A 127 9.31 3.89 -12.38
C VAL A 127 10.34 2.96 -11.76
#